data_7d27516b627f4e3a03f6b7ab3dfd0bd9
#
_entry.id   7d27516b627f4e3a03f6b7ab3dfd0bd9
#
_cell.length_a   1.000
_cell.length_b   1.000
_cell.length_c   1.000
_cell.angle_alpha   90.00
_cell.angle_beta   90.00
_cell.angle_gamma   90.00
#
_symmetry.space_group_name_H-M   'P 1'
#
loop_
_entity.id
_entity.type
_entity.pdbx_description
1 polymer ?
#
loop_
_entity_poly.entity_id
_entity_poly.type
_entity_poly.pdbx_seq_one_letter_code
_entity_poly.pdbx_strand_id
1 'polypeptide(L)'
;KAVDDGSIKFVPERFEKNYLNWMNDIRDWCISRQLWWGHQIPAFYCDDCGETVVTKEDHACCPKCGKEMRQDPDTLDTWFSSALWPFSTLGWPDKTEELEYFYPTNTLVTGYDIIPFWVSRMIVAGMENMKQKPFDTVLIHGLVRDSQGRKMSKSLGNGIDPLVIIDQYGADALRFMLATGNAPGNDMRFIEDKVKSSRNFANKIWNAARFIMMNLPDDFKADKLPENLNVEDKWVISKFNTLAKEVNDNLDKFELGVAVSKLYDFIWDIYCDWYIELTKPRIAAGGETEATAQAVLVWVMKGMLKMLHPFMPYITEEIWQALVNDGTAIMVQDYPVYDEKLEFADEEATFEKIIAGIKSIRNCRGEMNVPPSVKAKLYIETAQPEVFSQGVMFFERLASASEVIITDKCEEKDCAAAVTDSARFFIPLADIIDVD
;
A
#
# COMPACT_ATOMS: atom_id res chain seq x y z
N LYS A 1 -3.86 -10.79 -31.78
CA LYS A 1 -5.24 -10.25 -31.90
C LYS A 1 -5.75 -9.77 -30.54
N ALA A 2 -5.83 -10.61 -29.51
CA ALA A 2 -6.39 -10.22 -28.20
C ALA A 2 -5.63 -9.09 -27.47
N VAL A 3 -4.35 -8.88 -27.80
CA VAL A 3 -3.56 -7.74 -27.31
C VAL A 3 -3.66 -6.56 -28.28
N ASP A 4 -3.55 -6.79 -29.61
CA ASP A 4 -3.66 -5.72 -30.62
C ASP A 4 -5.03 -4.99 -30.60
N ASP A 5 -6.10 -5.68 -30.22
CA ASP A 5 -7.43 -5.11 -30.14
C ASP A 5 -7.75 -4.48 -28.75
N GLY A 6 -6.78 -4.51 -27.85
CA GLY A 6 -6.90 -3.95 -26.48
C GLY A 6 -7.74 -4.77 -25.52
N SER A 7 -8.14 -6.00 -25.88
CA SER A 7 -8.89 -6.89 -24.96
C SER A 7 -8.02 -7.37 -23.81
N ILE A 8 -6.70 -7.49 -23.99
CA ILE A 8 -5.71 -7.74 -22.94
C ILE A 8 -4.77 -6.54 -22.89
N LYS A 9 -4.61 -5.94 -21.72
CA LYS A 9 -3.76 -4.77 -21.51
C LYS A 9 -2.51 -5.14 -20.71
N PHE A 10 -1.39 -4.49 -21.01
CA PHE A 10 -0.17 -4.59 -20.21
C PHE A 10 0.03 -3.32 -19.37
N VAL A 11 0.37 -3.49 -18.11
CA VAL A 11 0.74 -2.39 -17.21
C VAL A 11 2.17 -2.64 -16.72
N PRO A 12 3.16 -1.80 -17.06
CA PRO A 12 3.07 -0.64 -17.98
C PRO A 12 2.94 -1.05 -19.45
N GLU A 13 2.32 -0.20 -20.24
CA GLU A 13 2.05 -0.40 -21.68
C GLU A 13 3.31 -0.75 -22.51
N ARG A 14 4.49 -0.25 -22.10
CA ARG A 14 5.76 -0.56 -22.80
C ARG A 14 6.03 -2.06 -22.98
N PHE A 15 5.49 -2.92 -22.13
CA PHE A 15 5.67 -4.38 -22.21
C PHE A 15 4.74 -5.04 -23.22
N GLU A 16 3.70 -4.37 -23.69
CA GLU A 16 2.88 -4.81 -24.80
C GLU A 16 3.74 -4.98 -26.07
N LYS A 17 4.60 -4.00 -26.34
CA LYS A 17 5.54 -4.08 -27.47
C LYS A 17 6.48 -5.29 -27.37
N ASN A 18 6.94 -5.62 -26.15
CA ASN A 18 7.80 -6.80 -25.94
C ASN A 18 7.03 -8.09 -26.25
N TYR A 19 5.78 -8.19 -25.80
CA TYR A 19 4.91 -9.32 -26.11
C TYR A 19 4.65 -9.45 -27.62
N LEU A 20 4.25 -8.35 -28.29
CA LEU A 20 3.93 -8.35 -29.71
C LEU A 20 5.16 -8.70 -30.57
N ASN A 21 6.34 -8.18 -30.24
CA ASN A 21 7.58 -8.54 -30.94
C ASN A 21 7.86 -10.04 -30.83
N TRP A 22 7.69 -10.63 -29.63
CA TRP A 22 7.84 -12.06 -29.44
C TRP A 22 6.84 -12.88 -30.25
N MET A 23 5.56 -12.48 -30.24
CA MET A 23 4.49 -13.19 -30.96
C MET A 23 4.63 -13.10 -32.50
N ASN A 24 5.15 -11.98 -33.01
CA ASN A 24 5.36 -11.78 -34.44
C ASN A 24 6.55 -12.59 -35.00
N ASP A 25 7.52 -12.91 -34.16
CA ASP A 25 8.71 -13.72 -34.50
C ASP A 25 8.72 -15.06 -33.74
N ILE A 26 7.54 -15.61 -33.46
CA ILE A 26 7.42 -16.85 -32.72
C ILE A 26 7.96 -18.01 -33.57
N ARG A 27 8.78 -18.87 -32.92
CA ARG A 27 9.40 -20.05 -33.55
C ARG A 27 8.85 -21.32 -32.94
N ASP A 28 9.14 -22.45 -33.62
CA ASP A 28 8.80 -23.79 -33.12
C ASP A 28 9.39 -23.99 -31.71
N TRP A 29 8.58 -24.59 -30.88
CA TRP A 29 8.95 -24.89 -29.50
C TRP A 29 9.02 -26.38 -29.27
N CYS A 30 10.24 -26.90 -29.03
CA CYS A 30 10.42 -28.25 -28.58
C CYS A 30 9.84 -28.41 -27.16
N ILE A 31 8.85 -29.26 -27.02
CA ILE A 31 8.14 -29.49 -25.74
C ILE A 31 8.72 -30.65 -24.94
N SER A 32 9.61 -31.48 -25.51
CA SER A 32 10.21 -32.61 -24.82
C SER A 32 11.43 -32.20 -23.99
N ARG A 33 11.56 -32.81 -22.81
CA ARG A 33 12.70 -32.66 -21.90
C ARG A 33 13.17 -34.02 -21.42
N GLN A 34 14.48 -34.24 -21.43
CA GLN A 34 15.12 -35.44 -20.93
C GLN A 34 15.37 -35.30 -19.42
N LEU A 35 14.29 -35.32 -18.65
CA LEU A 35 14.33 -35.17 -17.19
C LEU A 35 13.86 -36.46 -16.52
N TRP A 36 14.49 -36.79 -15.41
CA TRP A 36 14.08 -37.93 -14.58
C TRP A 36 12.71 -37.71 -13.91
N TRP A 37 12.38 -36.49 -13.56
CA TRP A 37 11.15 -36.15 -12.89
C TRP A 37 10.30 -35.16 -13.71
N GLY A 38 9.05 -35.49 -13.90
CA GLY A 38 8.09 -34.69 -14.66
C GLY A 38 6.94 -35.56 -15.18
N HIS A 39 5.98 -34.95 -15.87
CA HIS A 39 4.92 -35.68 -16.52
C HIS A 39 5.42 -36.18 -17.91
N GLN A 40 5.40 -37.48 -18.07
CA GLN A 40 5.81 -38.13 -19.30
C GLN A 40 4.88 -37.74 -20.46
N ILE A 41 5.45 -37.57 -21.64
CA ILE A 41 4.69 -37.22 -22.85
C ILE A 41 3.70 -38.34 -23.16
N PRO A 42 2.37 -38.05 -23.26
CA PRO A 42 1.33 -39.06 -23.47
C PRO A 42 1.22 -39.45 -24.97
N ALA A 43 2.34 -39.56 -25.66
CA ALA A 43 2.43 -39.95 -27.08
C ALA A 43 3.03 -41.34 -27.18
N PHE A 44 2.44 -42.17 -28.03
CA PHE A 44 2.84 -43.55 -28.27
C PHE A 44 3.16 -43.72 -29.74
N TYR A 45 4.28 -44.41 -30.04
CA TYR A 45 4.79 -44.64 -31.39
C TYR A 45 4.73 -46.12 -31.72
N CYS A 46 4.23 -46.43 -32.91
CA CYS A 46 4.28 -47.77 -33.45
C CYS A 46 5.57 -47.94 -34.24
N ASP A 47 6.50 -48.78 -33.77
CA ASP A 47 7.78 -49.03 -34.41
C ASP A 47 7.64 -49.81 -35.72
N ASP A 48 6.47 -50.46 -35.98
CA ASP A 48 6.24 -51.24 -37.21
C ASP A 48 5.66 -50.41 -38.36
N CYS A 49 4.77 -49.47 -38.10
CA CYS A 49 4.08 -48.72 -39.16
C CYS A 49 4.19 -47.19 -39.03
N GLY A 50 4.90 -46.69 -38.01
CA GLY A 50 5.14 -45.25 -37.81
C GLY A 50 3.92 -44.47 -37.35
N GLU A 51 2.83 -45.14 -36.96
CA GLU A 51 1.64 -44.44 -36.41
C GLU A 51 1.92 -43.84 -35.05
N THR A 52 1.37 -42.68 -34.79
CA THR A 52 1.47 -41.97 -33.50
C THR A 52 0.08 -41.80 -32.89
N VAL A 53 -0.06 -42.18 -31.63
CA VAL A 53 -1.31 -42.04 -30.87
C VAL A 53 -1.05 -41.22 -29.61
N VAL A 54 -1.91 -40.24 -29.31
CA VAL A 54 -1.90 -39.49 -28.06
C VAL A 54 -3.11 -39.92 -27.25
N THR A 55 -2.87 -40.44 -26.03
CA THR A 55 -3.93 -40.98 -25.19
C THR A 55 -3.62 -40.74 -23.70
N LYS A 56 -4.66 -40.77 -22.86
CA LYS A 56 -4.56 -40.75 -21.39
C LYS A 56 -4.28 -42.13 -20.79
N GLU A 57 -4.39 -43.18 -21.60
CA GLU A 57 -4.16 -44.56 -21.14
C GLU A 57 -2.67 -44.81 -20.96
N ASP A 58 -2.33 -45.67 -20.00
CA ASP A 58 -0.95 -46.04 -19.70
C ASP A 58 -0.30 -46.94 -20.82
N HIS A 59 -1.13 -47.52 -21.66
CA HIS A 59 -0.75 -48.39 -22.79
C HIS A 59 -1.58 -48.07 -24.02
N ALA A 60 -1.01 -48.18 -25.18
CA ALA A 60 -1.73 -48.02 -26.44
C ALA A 60 -1.42 -49.16 -27.40
N CYS A 61 -2.43 -49.63 -28.13
CA CYS A 61 -2.30 -50.51 -29.29
C CYS A 61 -2.47 -49.71 -30.57
N CYS A 62 -1.65 -49.98 -31.57
CA CYS A 62 -1.71 -49.29 -32.84
C CYS A 62 -3.04 -49.52 -33.57
N PRO A 63 -3.79 -48.48 -33.93
CA PRO A 63 -5.05 -48.60 -34.61
C PRO A 63 -4.94 -49.14 -36.02
N LYS A 64 -3.73 -49.08 -36.61
CA LYS A 64 -3.48 -49.57 -37.98
C LYS A 64 -3.06 -51.04 -38.04
N CYS A 65 -2.17 -51.49 -37.16
CA CYS A 65 -1.63 -52.87 -37.22
C CYS A 65 -1.88 -53.69 -35.96
N GLY A 66 -2.54 -53.18 -34.93
CA GLY A 66 -2.89 -53.85 -33.70
C GLY A 66 -1.77 -54.18 -32.73
N LYS A 67 -0.52 -53.75 -33.04
CA LYS A 67 0.62 -54.02 -32.19
C LYS A 67 0.71 -53.05 -31.03
N GLU A 68 1.37 -53.48 -29.96
CA GLU A 68 1.69 -52.62 -28.81
C GLU A 68 2.61 -51.46 -29.23
N MET A 69 2.34 -50.26 -28.68
CA MET A 69 3.08 -49.04 -29.01
C MET A 69 4.00 -48.65 -27.86
N ARG A 70 5.12 -48.07 -28.21
CA ARG A 70 6.10 -47.53 -27.23
C ARG A 70 5.78 -46.11 -26.89
N GLN A 71 5.63 -45.81 -25.58
CA GLN A 71 5.46 -44.43 -25.10
C GLN A 71 6.72 -43.62 -25.27
N ASP A 72 6.58 -42.34 -25.54
CA ASP A 72 7.68 -41.36 -25.53
C ASP A 72 8.37 -41.36 -24.15
N PRO A 73 9.72 -41.52 -24.09
CA PRO A 73 10.44 -41.56 -22.83
C PRO A 73 10.64 -40.22 -22.18
N ASP A 74 10.43 -39.13 -22.92
CA ASP A 74 10.68 -37.75 -22.44
C ASP A 74 9.53 -37.21 -21.61
N THR A 75 9.79 -36.14 -20.89
CA THR A 75 8.80 -35.40 -20.16
C THR A 75 8.42 -34.11 -20.86
N LEU A 76 7.23 -33.58 -20.57
CA LEU A 76 6.79 -32.27 -21.06
C LEU A 76 7.57 -31.14 -20.40
N ASP A 77 7.89 -30.11 -21.19
CA ASP A 77 8.41 -28.84 -20.68
C ASP A 77 7.46 -28.26 -19.62
N THR A 78 8.03 -27.75 -18.54
CA THR A 78 7.30 -27.10 -17.45
C THR A 78 6.31 -26.05 -17.96
N TRP A 79 6.70 -25.27 -18.97
CA TRP A 79 5.85 -24.23 -19.52
C TRP A 79 4.60 -24.74 -20.26
N PHE A 80 4.58 -26.02 -20.63
CA PHE A 80 3.42 -26.63 -21.26
C PHE A 80 2.24 -26.71 -20.31
N SER A 81 2.42 -27.29 -19.13
CA SER A 81 1.38 -27.34 -18.11
C SER A 81 1.14 -25.97 -17.46
N SER A 82 2.18 -25.17 -17.26
CA SER A 82 2.06 -23.80 -16.73
C SER A 82 1.17 -22.91 -17.59
N ALA A 83 1.10 -23.13 -18.88
CA ALA A 83 0.23 -22.42 -19.80
C ALA A 83 -1.26 -22.66 -19.55
N LEU A 84 -1.61 -23.79 -18.93
CA LEU A 84 -2.99 -24.18 -18.62
C LEU A 84 -3.49 -23.59 -17.29
N TRP A 85 -2.60 -22.99 -16.50
CA TRP A 85 -2.85 -22.58 -15.14
C TRP A 85 -4.14 -21.74 -14.95
N PRO A 86 -4.47 -20.75 -15.81
CA PRO A 86 -5.64 -19.90 -15.60
C PRO A 86 -6.98 -20.64 -15.54
N PHE A 87 -7.06 -21.85 -16.11
CA PHE A 87 -8.29 -22.63 -16.18
C PHE A 87 -8.16 -24.06 -15.64
N SER A 88 -6.98 -24.68 -15.71
CA SER A 88 -6.80 -26.05 -15.21
C SER A 88 -6.91 -26.14 -13.68
N THR A 89 -6.46 -25.13 -12.96
CA THR A 89 -6.59 -25.05 -11.48
C THR A 89 -8.02 -24.85 -11.02
N LEU A 90 -8.92 -24.44 -11.91
CA LEU A 90 -10.35 -24.24 -11.66
C LEU A 90 -11.20 -25.45 -12.10
N GLY A 91 -10.55 -26.57 -12.43
CA GLY A 91 -11.20 -27.83 -12.72
C GLY A 91 -11.36 -28.18 -14.20
N TRP A 92 -10.90 -27.35 -15.15
CA TRP A 92 -10.89 -27.72 -16.57
C TRP A 92 -10.16 -29.07 -16.80
N PRO A 93 -10.68 -30.00 -17.63
CA PRO A 93 -11.71 -29.82 -18.68
C PRO A 93 -13.17 -29.96 -18.22
N ASP A 94 -13.43 -30.19 -16.93
CA ASP A 94 -14.78 -30.27 -16.40
C ASP A 94 -15.40 -28.87 -16.30
N LYS A 95 -16.73 -28.80 -16.31
CA LYS A 95 -17.47 -27.57 -16.11
C LYS A 95 -17.78 -27.43 -14.61
N THR A 96 -16.93 -26.68 -13.90
CA THR A 96 -17.07 -26.42 -12.46
C THR A 96 -17.64 -25.02 -12.20
N GLU A 97 -18.23 -24.82 -11.04
CA GLU A 97 -18.70 -23.50 -10.60
C GLU A 97 -17.55 -22.51 -10.47
N GLU A 98 -16.38 -22.97 -10.01
CA GLU A 98 -15.17 -22.16 -9.90
C GLU A 98 -14.68 -21.69 -11.27
N LEU A 99 -14.71 -22.56 -12.29
CA LEU A 99 -14.31 -22.19 -13.65
C LEU A 99 -15.27 -21.17 -14.26
N GLU A 100 -16.58 -21.32 -14.03
CA GLU A 100 -17.58 -20.39 -14.53
C GLU A 100 -17.47 -19.00 -13.84
N TYR A 101 -17.14 -18.98 -12.54
CA TYR A 101 -17.07 -17.76 -11.76
C TYR A 101 -15.74 -17.01 -11.93
N PHE A 102 -14.60 -17.71 -11.91
CA PHE A 102 -13.27 -17.07 -11.86
C PHE A 102 -12.57 -16.93 -13.22
N TYR A 103 -13.05 -17.58 -14.27
CA TYR A 103 -12.47 -17.46 -15.61
C TYR A 103 -13.37 -16.65 -16.55
N PRO A 104 -12.82 -15.61 -17.27
CA PRO A 104 -11.44 -15.11 -17.22
C PRO A 104 -11.16 -14.38 -15.92
N THR A 105 -9.90 -14.36 -15.49
CA THR A 105 -9.47 -13.56 -14.33
C THR A 105 -9.28 -12.09 -14.71
N ASN A 106 -9.31 -11.18 -13.71
CA ASN A 106 -9.17 -9.75 -13.98
C ASN A 106 -7.70 -9.35 -14.20
N THR A 107 -6.81 -9.80 -13.33
CA THR A 107 -5.41 -9.36 -13.35
C THR A 107 -4.46 -10.53 -13.13
N LEU A 108 -3.49 -10.67 -14.05
CA LEU A 108 -2.32 -11.51 -13.89
C LEU A 108 -1.14 -10.64 -13.45
N VAL A 109 -0.42 -11.03 -12.39
CA VAL A 109 0.77 -10.33 -11.90
C VAL A 109 1.99 -11.21 -12.12
N THR A 110 3.02 -10.69 -12.83
CA THR A 110 4.25 -11.44 -13.12
C THR A 110 5.44 -10.54 -13.43
N GLY A 111 6.65 -11.11 -13.42
CA GLY A 111 7.86 -10.44 -13.89
C GLY A 111 7.93 -10.32 -15.40
N TYR A 112 8.65 -9.31 -15.87
CA TYR A 112 8.82 -9.08 -17.33
C TYR A 112 9.62 -10.18 -18.03
N ASP A 113 10.47 -10.90 -17.31
CA ASP A 113 11.38 -11.90 -17.88
C ASP A 113 10.68 -13.18 -18.32
N ILE A 114 9.45 -13.42 -17.87
CA ILE A 114 8.65 -14.60 -18.26
C ILE A 114 7.44 -14.26 -19.15
N ILE A 115 7.39 -13.07 -19.73
CA ILE A 115 6.38 -12.73 -20.74
C ILE A 115 6.40 -13.75 -21.90
N PRO A 116 7.56 -14.08 -22.51
CA PRO A 116 7.63 -15.05 -23.58
C PRO A 116 7.28 -16.48 -23.16
N PHE A 117 7.64 -16.85 -21.93
CA PHE A 117 7.56 -18.24 -21.50
C PHE A 117 6.21 -18.59 -20.88
N TRP A 118 5.61 -17.67 -20.14
CA TRP A 118 4.39 -17.92 -19.42
C TRP A 118 3.20 -17.13 -19.95
N VAL A 119 3.30 -15.80 -19.99
CA VAL A 119 2.17 -14.95 -20.40
C VAL A 119 1.67 -15.27 -21.80
N SER A 120 2.61 -15.34 -22.79
CA SER A 120 2.25 -15.64 -24.17
C SER A 120 1.58 -17.01 -24.31
N ARG A 121 2.10 -18.01 -23.59
CA ARG A 121 1.57 -19.38 -23.64
C ARG A 121 0.23 -19.52 -22.95
N MET A 122 -0.02 -18.81 -21.83
CA MET A 122 -1.34 -18.77 -21.22
C MET A 122 -2.38 -18.13 -22.13
N ILE A 123 -2.02 -17.05 -22.84
CA ILE A 123 -2.92 -16.40 -23.80
C ILE A 123 -3.25 -17.37 -24.95
N VAL A 124 -2.25 -18.05 -25.52
CA VAL A 124 -2.46 -19.03 -26.59
C VAL A 124 -3.33 -20.20 -26.10
N ALA A 125 -3.00 -20.78 -24.95
CA ALA A 125 -3.74 -21.92 -24.39
C ALA A 125 -5.20 -21.53 -24.03
N GLY A 126 -5.43 -20.37 -23.44
CA GLY A 126 -6.76 -19.88 -23.12
C GLY A 126 -7.59 -19.62 -24.37
N MET A 127 -7.03 -18.93 -25.37
CA MET A 127 -7.73 -18.66 -26.62
C MET A 127 -8.04 -19.97 -27.40
N GLU A 128 -7.16 -20.98 -27.32
CA GLU A 128 -7.37 -22.23 -28.04
C GLU A 128 -8.35 -23.16 -27.30
N ASN A 129 -8.18 -23.38 -26.02
CA ASN A 129 -8.97 -24.34 -25.26
C ASN A 129 -10.31 -23.76 -24.77
N MET A 130 -10.28 -22.53 -24.22
CA MET A 130 -11.46 -21.87 -23.65
C MET A 130 -12.20 -20.98 -24.65
N LYS A 131 -11.59 -20.69 -25.81
CA LYS A 131 -12.09 -19.73 -26.84
C LYS A 131 -12.30 -18.30 -26.30
N GLN A 132 -11.66 -18.00 -25.19
CA GLN A 132 -11.76 -16.74 -24.46
C GLN A 132 -10.41 -16.36 -23.89
N LYS A 133 -10.15 -15.04 -23.73
CA LYS A 133 -8.93 -14.54 -23.10
C LYS A 133 -8.83 -15.04 -21.65
N PRO A 134 -7.61 -15.37 -21.16
CA PRO A 134 -7.46 -15.87 -19.78
C PRO A 134 -7.50 -14.80 -18.71
N PHE A 135 -7.22 -13.54 -19.05
CA PHE A 135 -7.21 -12.39 -18.12
C PHE A 135 -7.38 -11.06 -18.89
N ASP A 136 -7.75 -10.02 -18.16
CA ASP A 136 -7.96 -8.68 -18.74
C ASP A 136 -6.69 -7.84 -18.73
N THR A 137 -5.94 -7.88 -17.62
CA THR A 137 -4.75 -7.07 -17.41
C THR A 137 -3.55 -7.93 -17.02
N VAL A 138 -2.39 -7.62 -17.60
CA VAL A 138 -1.09 -8.18 -17.21
C VAL A 138 -0.30 -7.08 -16.48
N LEU A 139 -0.28 -7.15 -15.16
CA LEU A 139 0.54 -6.26 -14.34
C LEU A 139 1.96 -6.81 -14.24
N ILE A 140 2.90 -6.06 -14.80
CA ILE A 140 4.30 -6.44 -14.80
C ILE A 140 5.04 -5.76 -13.65
N HIS A 141 5.63 -6.56 -12.77
CA HIS A 141 6.55 -6.07 -11.76
C HIS A 141 8.02 -6.21 -12.22
N GLY A 142 8.90 -5.41 -11.61
CA GLY A 142 10.34 -5.56 -11.77
C GLY A 142 10.93 -6.70 -10.95
N LEU A 143 12.21 -6.95 -11.12
CA LEU A 143 12.95 -7.95 -10.34
C LEU A 143 13.61 -7.30 -9.13
N VAL A 144 13.65 -8.05 -8.03
CA VAL A 144 14.42 -7.66 -6.85
C VAL A 144 15.89 -8.00 -7.11
N ARG A 145 16.76 -6.99 -7.00
CA ARG A 145 18.21 -7.10 -7.17
C ARG A 145 18.91 -6.95 -5.83
N ASP A 146 20.15 -7.40 -5.74
CA ASP A 146 20.97 -7.19 -4.56
C ASP A 146 21.27 -5.69 -4.32
N SER A 147 21.90 -5.35 -3.21
CA SER A 147 22.23 -3.97 -2.84
C SER A 147 23.12 -3.25 -3.87
N GLN A 148 23.86 -4.01 -4.67
CA GLN A 148 24.72 -3.50 -5.76
C GLN A 148 23.96 -3.40 -7.11
N GLY A 149 22.71 -3.83 -7.16
CA GLY A 149 21.88 -3.81 -8.36
C GLY A 149 22.09 -5.01 -9.30
N ARG A 150 22.79 -6.07 -8.86
CA ARG A 150 23.01 -7.29 -9.64
C ARG A 150 21.79 -8.22 -9.55
N LYS A 151 21.49 -8.94 -10.61
CA LYS A 151 20.46 -9.99 -10.57
C LYS A 151 20.88 -11.08 -9.57
N MET A 152 19.94 -11.45 -8.69
CA MET A 152 20.17 -12.54 -7.74
C MET A 152 20.21 -13.88 -8.47
N SER A 153 21.19 -14.71 -8.17
CA SER A 153 21.33 -16.05 -8.72
C SER A 153 22.00 -17.01 -7.74
N LYS A 154 21.70 -18.30 -7.88
CA LYS A 154 22.33 -19.35 -7.07
C LYS A 154 23.85 -19.39 -7.27
N SER A 155 24.31 -19.15 -8.50
CA SER A 155 25.74 -19.17 -8.86
C SER A 155 26.55 -18.03 -8.24
N LEU A 156 25.92 -16.86 -7.99
CA LEU A 156 26.55 -15.73 -7.34
C LEU A 156 26.44 -15.77 -5.82
N GLY A 157 25.61 -16.64 -5.26
CA GLY A 157 25.39 -16.72 -3.82
C GLY A 157 24.83 -15.43 -3.20
N ASN A 158 24.24 -14.55 -4.01
CA ASN A 158 23.73 -13.25 -3.59
C ASN A 158 22.20 -13.24 -3.39
N GLY A 159 21.59 -14.43 -3.34
CA GLY A 159 20.17 -14.58 -3.04
C GLY A 159 19.89 -14.22 -1.58
N ILE A 160 18.79 -13.51 -1.34
CA ILE A 160 18.29 -13.16 -0.01
C ILE A 160 17.11 -14.07 0.28
N ASP A 161 17.20 -14.83 1.37
CA ASP A 161 16.09 -15.65 1.83
C ASP A 161 15.06 -14.77 2.52
N PRO A 162 13.83 -14.65 1.97
CA PRO A 162 12.79 -13.84 2.57
C PRO A 162 12.40 -14.31 3.98
N LEU A 163 12.51 -15.62 4.30
CA LEU A 163 12.17 -16.13 5.61
C LEU A 163 13.12 -15.60 6.69
N VAL A 164 14.41 -15.49 6.39
CA VAL A 164 15.40 -14.88 7.31
C VAL A 164 15.04 -13.42 7.59
N ILE A 165 14.61 -12.67 6.57
CA ILE A 165 14.19 -11.28 6.72
C ILE A 165 12.90 -11.18 7.55
N ILE A 166 11.96 -12.08 7.32
CA ILE A 166 10.69 -12.15 8.07
C ILE A 166 10.96 -12.45 9.56
N ASP A 167 11.86 -13.39 9.86
CA ASP A 167 12.23 -13.72 11.25
C ASP A 167 12.86 -12.53 11.98
N GLN A 168 13.63 -11.70 11.28
CA GLN A 168 14.33 -10.55 11.87
C GLN A 168 13.44 -9.30 12.00
N TYR A 169 12.57 -9.03 11.03
CA TYR A 169 11.87 -7.75 10.91
C TYR A 169 10.35 -7.87 10.87
N GLY A 170 9.82 -9.07 10.71
CA GLY A 170 8.39 -9.34 10.52
C GLY A 170 7.96 -9.30 9.05
N ALA A 171 6.92 -10.07 8.74
CA ALA A 171 6.39 -10.19 7.38
C ALA A 171 5.85 -8.86 6.83
N ASP A 172 5.16 -8.09 7.66
CA ASP A 172 4.61 -6.79 7.25
C ASP A 172 5.69 -5.78 6.85
N ALA A 173 6.85 -5.79 7.54
CA ALA A 173 7.96 -4.91 7.20
C ALA A 173 8.54 -5.23 5.81
N LEU A 174 8.70 -6.51 5.49
CA LEU A 174 9.17 -6.95 4.18
C LEU A 174 8.14 -6.63 3.09
N ARG A 175 6.86 -6.94 3.31
CA ARG A 175 5.77 -6.66 2.37
C ARG A 175 5.65 -5.18 2.04
N PHE A 176 5.66 -4.34 3.08
CA PHE A 176 5.57 -2.90 2.94
C PHE A 176 6.77 -2.31 2.18
N MET A 177 7.99 -2.76 2.50
CA MET A 177 9.20 -2.36 1.79
C MET A 177 9.14 -2.72 0.31
N LEU A 178 8.65 -3.93 -0.03
CA LEU A 178 8.52 -4.39 -1.41
C LEU A 178 7.48 -3.59 -2.21
N ALA A 179 6.43 -3.09 -1.55
CA ALA A 179 5.40 -2.25 -2.18
C ALA A 179 5.83 -0.78 -2.31
N THR A 180 6.69 -0.29 -1.40
CA THR A 180 7.04 1.13 -1.29
C THR A 180 8.05 1.56 -2.37
N GLY A 181 7.78 2.69 -3.02
CA GLY A 181 8.73 3.32 -3.95
C GLY A 181 8.96 2.56 -5.26
N ASN A 182 8.08 1.64 -5.59
CA ASN A 182 8.15 0.85 -6.81
C ASN A 182 7.16 1.36 -7.85
N ALA A 183 7.68 1.67 -9.04
CA ALA A 183 6.84 1.85 -10.22
C ALA A 183 6.70 0.50 -10.96
N PRO A 184 5.54 0.17 -11.52
CA PRO A 184 5.33 -1.05 -12.28
C PRO A 184 6.42 -1.30 -13.34
N GLY A 185 6.93 -2.51 -13.41
CA GLY A 185 7.94 -2.94 -14.38
C GLY A 185 9.38 -2.46 -14.13
N ASN A 186 9.65 -1.76 -13.05
CA ASN A 186 10.99 -1.31 -12.69
C ASN A 186 11.62 -2.24 -11.66
N ASP A 187 12.91 -2.57 -11.87
CA ASP A 187 13.68 -3.35 -10.90
C ASP A 187 13.90 -2.53 -9.61
N MET A 188 13.92 -3.21 -8.48
CA MET A 188 14.26 -2.60 -7.21
C MET A 188 15.52 -3.23 -6.60
N ARG A 189 16.28 -2.43 -5.85
CA ARG A 189 17.38 -2.93 -5.04
C ARG A 189 16.88 -3.29 -3.64
N PHE A 190 17.24 -4.47 -3.17
CA PHE A 190 17.00 -4.82 -1.78
C PHE A 190 17.99 -4.07 -0.89
N ILE A 191 17.46 -3.24 0.00
CA ILE A 191 18.23 -2.46 0.98
C ILE A 191 17.65 -2.76 2.35
N GLU A 192 18.43 -3.40 3.20
CA GLU A 192 17.99 -3.85 4.53
C GLU A 192 17.52 -2.70 5.43
N ASP A 193 18.13 -1.51 5.33
CA ASP A 193 17.69 -0.35 6.09
C ASP A 193 16.28 0.13 5.73
N LYS A 194 15.81 -0.13 4.51
CA LYS A 194 14.40 0.12 4.15
C LYS A 194 13.45 -0.84 4.85
N VAL A 195 13.86 -2.09 5.08
CA VAL A 195 13.06 -3.05 5.88
C VAL A 195 12.99 -2.59 7.34
N LYS A 196 14.11 -2.13 7.92
CA LYS A 196 14.15 -1.54 9.27
C LYS A 196 13.22 -0.33 9.40
N SER A 197 13.24 0.56 8.40
CA SER A 197 12.34 1.72 8.35
C SER A 197 10.86 1.28 8.31
N SER A 198 10.54 0.26 7.51
CA SER A 198 9.19 -0.31 7.44
C SER A 198 8.74 -0.95 8.76
N ARG A 199 9.65 -1.62 9.49
CA ARG A 199 9.38 -2.12 10.85
C ARG A 199 9.14 -0.96 11.84
N ASN A 200 9.91 0.11 11.74
CA ASN A 200 9.71 1.29 12.58
C ASN A 200 8.35 1.96 12.31
N PHE A 201 7.92 1.96 11.05
CA PHE A 201 6.57 2.41 10.69
C PHE A 201 5.48 1.54 11.32
N ALA A 202 5.62 0.21 11.26
CA ALA A 202 4.72 -0.71 11.96
C ALA A 202 4.66 -0.42 13.46
N ASN A 203 5.82 -0.23 14.11
CA ASN A 203 5.88 0.14 15.52
C ASN A 203 5.21 1.48 15.83
N LYS A 204 5.29 2.46 14.92
CA LYS A 204 4.61 3.75 15.11
C LYS A 204 3.09 3.58 15.10
N ILE A 205 2.56 2.78 14.17
CA ILE A 205 1.12 2.47 14.08
C ILE A 205 0.66 1.73 15.36
N TRP A 206 1.43 0.75 15.80
CA TRP A 206 1.17 0.03 17.04
C TRP A 206 1.10 0.95 18.26
N ASN A 207 2.06 1.86 18.40
CA ASN A 207 2.08 2.80 19.52
C ASN A 207 0.94 3.82 19.44
N ALA A 208 0.55 4.25 18.24
CA ALA A 208 -0.64 5.08 18.03
C ALA A 208 -1.92 4.35 18.46
N ALA A 209 -2.08 3.09 18.06
CA ALA A 209 -3.21 2.26 18.48
C ALA A 209 -3.25 2.05 20.00
N ARG A 210 -2.09 1.77 20.62
CA ARG A 210 -1.99 1.67 22.09
C ARG A 210 -2.39 2.96 22.79
N PHE A 211 -1.93 4.12 22.30
CA PHE A 211 -2.35 5.41 22.85
C PHE A 211 -3.87 5.56 22.82
N ILE A 212 -4.50 5.22 21.69
CA ILE A 212 -5.95 5.29 21.54
C ILE A 212 -6.62 4.37 22.58
N MET A 213 -6.29 3.08 22.56
CA MET A 213 -6.92 2.10 23.47
C MET A 213 -6.77 2.45 24.95
N MET A 214 -5.63 3.02 25.35
CA MET A 214 -5.40 3.47 26.73
C MET A 214 -6.24 4.70 27.13
N ASN A 215 -6.78 5.41 26.18
CA ASN A 215 -7.61 6.61 26.39
C ASN A 215 -9.07 6.40 25.99
N LEU A 216 -9.50 5.15 25.74
CA LEU A 216 -10.91 4.83 25.51
C LEU A 216 -11.53 4.27 26.81
N PRO A 217 -12.80 4.56 27.10
CA PRO A 217 -13.54 3.86 28.15
C PRO A 217 -13.78 2.39 27.78
N ASP A 218 -13.91 1.52 28.78
CA ASP A 218 -14.05 0.06 28.60
C ASP A 218 -15.29 -0.33 27.75
N ASP A 219 -16.31 0.50 27.74
CA ASP A 219 -17.57 0.31 27.02
C ASP A 219 -17.66 1.15 25.73
N PHE A 220 -16.53 1.67 25.25
CA PHE A 220 -16.48 2.54 24.08
C PHE A 220 -17.09 1.87 22.85
N LYS A 221 -18.07 2.53 22.26
CA LYS A 221 -18.70 2.16 20.99
C LYS A 221 -18.92 3.40 20.14
N ALA A 222 -18.09 3.62 19.14
CA ALA A 222 -18.33 4.64 18.13
C ALA A 222 -18.26 4.00 16.74
N ASP A 223 -19.43 3.82 16.15
CA ASP A 223 -19.55 3.36 14.77
C ASP A 223 -19.72 4.50 13.76
N LYS A 224 -20.00 5.71 14.26
CA LYS A 224 -20.25 6.90 13.44
C LYS A 224 -19.49 8.11 13.97
N LEU A 225 -19.21 9.03 13.06
CA LEU A 225 -18.68 10.33 13.43
C LEU A 225 -19.69 11.12 14.27
N PRO A 226 -19.24 11.86 15.32
CA PRO A 226 -20.09 12.78 16.08
C PRO A 226 -20.59 13.93 15.20
N GLU A 227 -21.71 14.52 15.59
CA GLU A 227 -22.27 15.71 14.90
C GLU A 227 -21.46 16.98 15.22
N ASN A 228 -20.96 17.10 16.45
CA ASN A 228 -20.25 18.29 16.96
C ASN A 228 -18.73 18.14 16.75
N LEU A 229 -18.26 18.32 15.50
CA LEU A 229 -16.85 18.26 15.16
C LEU A 229 -16.18 19.63 15.34
N ASN A 230 -15.01 19.65 15.97
CA ASN A 230 -14.16 20.83 16.04
C ASN A 230 -13.41 21.04 14.71
N VAL A 231 -12.74 22.19 14.55
CA VAL A 231 -12.01 22.51 13.32
C VAL A 231 -10.89 21.51 13.02
N GLU A 232 -10.15 21.06 14.04
CA GLU A 232 -9.09 20.05 13.90
C GLU A 232 -9.64 18.65 13.56
N ASP A 233 -10.86 18.32 14.01
CA ASP A 233 -11.53 17.07 13.64
C ASP A 233 -11.93 17.09 12.17
N LYS A 234 -12.55 18.17 11.73
CA LYS A 234 -12.91 18.37 10.32
C LYS A 234 -11.69 18.38 9.41
N TRP A 235 -10.59 18.99 9.86
CA TRP A 235 -9.32 18.98 9.15
C TRP A 235 -8.81 17.56 8.92
N VAL A 236 -8.68 16.74 9.95
CA VAL A 236 -8.15 15.38 9.79
C VAL A 236 -9.10 14.48 9.00
N ILE A 237 -10.41 14.64 9.14
CA ILE A 237 -11.43 13.89 8.38
C ILE A 237 -11.35 14.28 6.90
N SER A 238 -11.25 15.57 6.58
CA SER A 238 -11.11 16.06 5.19
C SER A 238 -9.82 15.54 4.55
N LYS A 239 -8.69 15.58 5.26
CA LYS A 239 -7.41 14.97 4.83
C LYS A 239 -7.52 13.47 4.59
N PHE A 240 -8.18 12.75 5.48
CA PHE A 240 -8.43 11.32 5.32
C PHE A 240 -9.33 11.01 4.12
N ASN A 241 -10.36 11.81 3.91
CA ASN A 241 -11.28 11.69 2.78
C ASN A 241 -10.56 11.89 1.44
N THR A 242 -9.69 12.90 1.36
CA THR A 242 -8.81 13.13 0.21
C THR A 242 -7.86 11.96 -0.01
N LEU A 243 -7.24 11.45 1.07
CA LEU A 243 -6.39 10.26 1.01
C LEU A 243 -7.14 9.06 0.45
N ALA A 244 -8.37 8.80 0.89
CA ALA A 244 -9.18 7.68 0.40
C ALA A 244 -9.38 7.77 -1.12
N LYS A 245 -9.69 8.97 -1.64
CA LYS A 245 -9.79 9.20 -3.09
C LYS A 245 -8.47 8.91 -3.80
N GLU A 246 -7.39 9.51 -3.34
CA GLU A 246 -6.08 9.40 -3.99
C GLU A 246 -5.55 7.97 -3.97
N VAL A 247 -5.74 7.23 -2.86
CA VAL A 247 -5.34 5.83 -2.76
C VAL A 247 -6.11 4.97 -3.76
N ASN A 248 -7.45 5.10 -3.81
CA ASN A 248 -8.26 4.37 -4.78
C ASN A 248 -7.87 4.69 -6.23
N ASP A 249 -7.73 5.99 -6.56
CA ASP A 249 -7.32 6.44 -7.90
C ASP A 249 -5.96 5.85 -8.34
N ASN A 250 -5.02 5.67 -7.40
CA ASN A 250 -3.71 5.08 -7.68
C ASN A 250 -3.77 3.55 -7.77
N LEU A 251 -4.58 2.90 -6.93
CA LEU A 251 -4.80 1.45 -7.01
C LEU A 251 -5.45 1.05 -8.33
N ASP A 252 -6.43 1.82 -8.81
CA ASP A 252 -7.08 1.59 -10.10
C ASP A 252 -6.13 1.72 -11.30
N LYS A 253 -5.05 2.51 -11.14
CA LYS A 253 -3.97 2.66 -12.12
C LYS A 253 -2.82 1.67 -11.91
N PHE A 254 -2.91 0.78 -10.94
CA PHE A 254 -1.83 -0.11 -10.50
C PHE A 254 -0.57 0.62 -10.00
N GLU A 255 -0.68 1.87 -9.57
CA GLU A 255 0.41 2.66 -8.99
C GLU A 255 0.55 2.39 -7.48
N LEU A 256 0.78 1.13 -7.12
CA LEU A 256 0.81 0.65 -5.73
C LEU A 256 1.81 1.42 -4.87
N GLY A 257 2.99 1.72 -5.42
CA GLY A 257 4.03 2.45 -4.70
C GLY A 257 3.62 3.88 -4.34
N VAL A 258 2.83 4.54 -5.19
CA VAL A 258 2.29 5.88 -4.92
C VAL A 258 1.21 5.81 -3.84
N ALA A 259 0.28 4.86 -3.96
CA ALA A 259 -0.76 4.64 -2.95
C ALA A 259 -0.18 4.40 -1.55
N VAL A 260 0.85 3.53 -1.46
CA VAL A 260 1.54 3.22 -0.20
C VAL A 260 2.26 4.45 0.36
N SER A 261 2.91 5.27 -0.49
CA SER A 261 3.57 6.50 -0.02
C SER A 261 2.58 7.49 0.57
N LYS A 262 1.43 7.69 -0.07
CA LYS A 262 0.37 8.57 0.45
C LYS A 262 -0.19 8.07 1.79
N LEU A 263 -0.37 6.76 1.94
CA LEU A 263 -0.76 6.15 3.21
C LEU A 263 0.30 6.39 4.29
N TYR A 264 1.57 6.21 3.97
CA TYR A 264 2.67 6.44 4.88
C TYR A 264 2.69 7.89 5.37
N ASP A 265 2.67 8.87 4.45
CA ASP A 265 2.73 10.31 4.75
C ASP A 265 1.54 10.73 5.62
N PHE A 266 0.33 10.28 5.31
CA PHE A 266 -0.83 10.58 6.12
C PHE A 266 -0.73 9.99 7.53
N ILE A 267 -0.38 8.71 7.64
CA ILE A 267 -0.30 8.03 8.94
C ILE A 267 0.79 8.64 9.80
N TRP A 268 1.96 8.89 9.21
CA TRP A 268 3.11 9.41 9.95
C TRP A 268 2.97 10.88 10.27
N ASP A 269 2.82 11.72 9.23
CA ASP A 269 2.93 13.17 9.37
C ASP A 269 1.61 13.83 9.80
N ILE A 270 0.45 13.33 9.34
CA ILE A 270 -0.84 13.96 9.65
C ILE A 270 -1.43 13.37 10.93
N TYR A 271 -1.61 12.06 10.94
CA TYR A 271 -2.31 11.41 12.04
C TYR A 271 -1.47 11.30 13.31
N CYS A 272 -0.27 10.72 13.22
CA CYS A 272 0.57 10.48 14.39
C CYS A 272 1.26 11.75 14.91
N ASP A 273 1.82 12.58 14.02
CA ASP A 273 2.63 13.74 14.45
C ASP A 273 1.77 14.96 14.77
N TRP A 274 0.57 15.05 14.20
CA TRP A 274 -0.33 16.17 14.46
C TRP A 274 -1.60 15.75 15.18
N TYR A 275 -2.48 14.96 14.57
CA TYR A 275 -3.82 14.80 15.13
C TYR A 275 -3.81 14.16 16.53
N ILE A 276 -3.02 13.13 16.75
CA ILE A 276 -2.85 12.53 18.09
C ILE A 276 -2.40 13.58 19.10
N GLU A 277 -1.43 14.44 18.76
CA GLU A 277 -0.96 15.48 19.67
C GLU A 277 -2.02 16.55 19.95
N LEU A 278 -2.86 16.88 18.96
CA LEU A 278 -3.98 17.81 19.09
C LEU A 278 -5.09 17.28 20.00
N THR A 279 -5.28 15.96 20.06
CA THR A 279 -6.32 15.35 20.91
C THR A 279 -5.93 15.28 22.40
N LYS A 280 -4.63 15.26 22.73
CA LYS A 280 -4.18 15.12 24.12
C LYS A 280 -4.73 16.16 25.08
N PRO A 281 -4.75 17.48 24.78
CA PRO A 281 -5.36 18.47 25.66
C PRO A 281 -6.87 18.26 25.84
N ARG A 282 -7.55 17.81 24.79
CA ARG A 282 -9.00 17.56 24.79
C ARG A 282 -9.36 16.36 25.65
N ILE A 283 -8.59 15.29 25.53
CA ILE A 283 -8.72 14.09 26.38
C ILE A 283 -8.48 14.45 27.85
N ALA A 284 -7.47 15.29 28.14
CA ALA A 284 -7.19 15.75 29.49
C ALA A 284 -8.29 16.68 30.09
N ALA A 285 -9.03 17.42 29.24
CA ALA A 285 -10.11 18.28 29.64
C ALA A 285 -11.39 17.52 30.03
N GLY A 286 -11.58 16.32 29.48
CA GLY A 286 -12.77 15.50 29.74
C GLY A 286 -14.03 15.95 29.02
N GLY A 287 -15.13 15.23 29.26
CA GLY A 287 -16.47 15.62 28.80
C GLY A 287 -16.70 15.42 27.30
N GLU A 288 -17.52 16.29 26.69
CA GLU A 288 -17.92 16.15 25.28
C GLU A 288 -16.74 16.28 24.31
N THR A 289 -15.79 17.17 24.61
CA THR A 289 -14.60 17.34 23.74
C THR A 289 -13.69 16.11 23.74
N GLU A 290 -13.57 15.41 24.86
CA GLU A 290 -12.89 14.13 24.97
C GLU A 290 -13.60 13.07 24.13
N ALA A 291 -14.92 12.90 24.33
CA ALA A 291 -15.72 11.91 23.63
C ALA A 291 -15.65 12.09 22.10
N THR A 292 -15.71 13.34 21.63
CA THR A 292 -15.57 13.67 20.21
C THR A 292 -14.17 13.31 19.69
N ALA A 293 -13.11 13.68 20.43
CA ALA A 293 -11.74 13.35 20.04
C ALA A 293 -11.49 11.84 19.96
N GLN A 294 -12.00 11.07 20.96
CA GLN A 294 -11.92 9.61 20.97
C GLN A 294 -12.63 8.98 19.77
N ALA A 295 -13.84 9.45 19.45
CA ALA A 295 -14.62 8.96 18.33
C ALA A 295 -13.92 9.20 16.98
N VAL A 296 -13.37 10.39 16.76
CA VAL A 296 -12.64 10.70 15.51
C VAL A 296 -11.31 9.95 15.43
N LEU A 297 -10.56 9.83 16.55
CA LEU A 297 -9.34 9.01 16.60
C LEU A 297 -9.62 7.57 16.14
N VAL A 298 -10.66 6.95 16.68
CA VAL A 298 -11.02 5.56 16.33
C VAL A 298 -11.51 5.47 14.89
N TRP A 299 -12.34 6.40 14.44
CA TRP A 299 -12.88 6.39 13.08
C TRP A 299 -11.77 6.49 12.02
N VAL A 300 -10.83 7.42 12.18
CA VAL A 300 -9.68 7.58 11.27
C VAL A 300 -8.77 6.35 11.34
N MET A 301 -8.47 5.84 12.56
CA MET A 301 -7.65 4.62 12.72
C MET A 301 -8.28 3.44 11.99
N LYS A 302 -9.56 3.17 12.17
CA LYS A 302 -10.28 2.10 11.45
C LYS A 302 -10.14 2.22 9.94
N GLY A 303 -10.29 3.44 9.40
CA GLY A 303 -10.13 3.71 7.98
C GLY A 303 -8.69 3.48 7.48
N MET A 304 -7.69 3.97 8.22
CA MET A 304 -6.26 3.75 7.89
C MET A 304 -5.89 2.27 7.90
N LEU A 305 -6.35 1.51 8.90
CA LEU A 305 -6.09 0.08 9.00
C LEU A 305 -6.67 -0.66 7.78
N LYS A 306 -7.88 -0.34 7.36
CA LYS A 306 -8.50 -0.93 6.16
C LYS A 306 -7.69 -0.65 4.90
N MET A 307 -7.25 0.60 4.69
CA MET A 307 -6.46 0.95 3.50
C MET A 307 -5.06 0.33 3.53
N LEU A 308 -4.47 0.16 4.71
CA LEU A 308 -3.14 -0.42 4.87
C LEU A 308 -3.13 -1.96 4.84
N HIS A 309 -4.25 -2.60 5.16
CA HIS A 309 -4.36 -4.06 5.30
C HIS A 309 -3.83 -4.87 4.10
N PRO A 310 -4.08 -4.50 2.84
CA PRO A 310 -3.52 -5.23 1.69
C PRO A 310 -1.98 -5.28 1.69
N PHE A 311 -1.32 -4.33 2.32
CA PHE A 311 0.14 -4.21 2.38
C PHE A 311 0.74 -4.79 3.65
N MET A 312 0.07 -4.59 4.79
CA MET A 312 0.52 -5.00 6.13
C MET A 312 -0.58 -5.77 6.88
N PRO A 313 -0.94 -6.99 6.41
CA PRO A 313 -2.14 -7.68 6.90
C PRO A 313 -2.08 -8.11 8.36
N TYR A 314 -0.89 -8.41 8.90
CA TYR A 314 -0.79 -8.99 10.25
C TYR A 314 -0.99 -7.94 11.34
N ILE A 315 -0.26 -6.84 11.31
CA ILE A 315 -0.38 -5.79 12.32
C ILE A 315 -1.74 -5.08 12.25
N THR A 316 -2.28 -4.90 11.05
CA THR A 316 -3.58 -4.24 10.88
C THR A 316 -4.72 -5.10 11.41
N GLU A 317 -4.68 -6.42 11.20
CA GLU A 317 -5.65 -7.35 11.78
C GLU A 317 -5.54 -7.40 13.30
N GLU A 318 -4.32 -7.48 13.85
CA GLU A 318 -4.08 -7.51 15.30
C GLU A 318 -4.64 -6.26 15.99
N ILE A 319 -4.38 -5.08 15.42
CA ILE A 319 -4.93 -3.82 15.93
C ILE A 319 -6.45 -3.79 15.77
N TRP A 320 -6.97 -4.26 14.63
CA TRP A 320 -8.42 -4.30 14.38
C TRP A 320 -9.14 -5.14 15.42
N GLN A 321 -8.68 -6.35 15.68
CA GLN A 321 -9.28 -7.24 16.66
C GLN A 321 -9.25 -6.65 18.09
N ALA A 322 -8.16 -5.95 18.43
CA ALA A 322 -8.04 -5.28 19.73
C ALA A 322 -8.95 -4.04 19.86
N LEU A 323 -9.15 -3.28 18.76
CA LEU A 323 -9.86 -2.00 18.78
C LEU A 323 -11.37 -2.17 18.55
N VAL A 324 -11.78 -3.07 17.66
CA VAL A 324 -13.18 -3.27 17.26
C VAL A 324 -13.84 -4.37 18.08
N ASN A 325 -13.14 -5.48 18.29
CA ASN A 325 -13.52 -6.61 19.16
C ASN A 325 -14.95 -7.14 18.89
N ASP A 326 -15.37 -7.17 17.63
CA ASP A 326 -16.68 -7.69 17.21
C ASP A 326 -16.61 -9.08 16.56
N GLY A 327 -15.39 -9.64 16.48
CA GLY A 327 -15.11 -10.95 15.88
C GLY A 327 -15.11 -10.95 14.35
N THR A 328 -15.22 -9.79 13.70
CA THR A 328 -15.14 -9.69 12.24
C THR A 328 -13.69 -9.42 11.81
N ALA A 329 -13.25 -10.09 10.72
CA ALA A 329 -11.93 -9.82 10.14
C ALA A 329 -11.94 -8.51 9.34
N ILE A 330 -10.83 -7.78 9.38
CA ILE A 330 -10.69 -6.53 8.64
C ILE A 330 -10.79 -6.73 7.13
N MET A 331 -10.32 -7.87 6.61
CA MET A 331 -10.31 -8.17 5.18
C MET A 331 -11.69 -8.27 4.53
N VAL A 332 -12.75 -8.48 5.32
CA VAL A 332 -14.14 -8.54 4.82
C VAL A 332 -14.91 -7.24 5.01
N GLN A 333 -14.23 -6.19 5.48
CA GLN A 333 -14.82 -4.86 5.66
C GLN A 333 -14.78 -4.06 4.35
N ASP A 334 -15.74 -3.15 4.19
CA ASP A 334 -15.74 -2.21 3.07
C ASP A 334 -14.47 -1.35 3.06
N TYR A 335 -13.84 -1.25 1.90
CA TYR A 335 -12.68 -0.39 1.69
C TYR A 335 -13.10 1.07 1.70
N PRO A 336 -12.35 1.99 2.35
CA PRO A 336 -12.72 3.40 2.43
C PRO A 336 -12.79 4.04 1.04
N VAL A 337 -13.85 4.80 0.81
CA VAL A 337 -14.08 5.58 -0.42
C VAL A 337 -14.30 7.04 -0.06
N TYR A 338 -14.07 7.92 -1.04
CA TYR A 338 -14.35 9.34 -0.90
C TYR A 338 -15.85 9.60 -0.73
N ASP A 339 -16.18 10.50 0.21
CA ASP A 339 -17.54 10.99 0.45
C ASP A 339 -17.55 12.54 0.43
N GLU A 340 -18.29 13.15 -0.48
CA GLU A 340 -18.42 14.61 -0.60
C GLU A 340 -18.88 15.29 0.71
N LYS A 341 -19.62 14.58 1.57
CA LYS A 341 -20.08 15.09 2.85
C LYS A 341 -18.98 15.26 3.89
N LEU A 342 -17.84 14.63 3.67
CA LEU A 342 -16.65 14.68 4.52
C LEU A 342 -15.58 15.61 3.98
N GLU A 343 -15.91 16.45 3.00
CA GLU A 343 -15.06 17.51 2.48
C GLU A 343 -15.30 18.79 3.27
N PHE A 344 -14.32 19.22 4.08
CA PHE A 344 -14.37 20.41 4.92
C PHE A 344 -13.27 21.39 4.49
N ALA A 345 -13.35 21.88 3.24
CA ALA A 345 -12.31 22.68 2.60
C ALA A 345 -11.98 23.98 3.38
N ASP A 346 -12.98 24.67 3.93
CA ASP A 346 -12.79 25.90 4.67
C ASP A 346 -12.13 25.67 6.03
N GLU A 347 -12.54 24.63 6.76
CA GLU A 347 -11.94 24.25 8.03
C GLU A 347 -10.53 23.68 7.82
N GLU A 348 -10.31 22.95 6.74
CA GLU A 348 -8.99 22.47 6.36
C GLU A 348 -8.04 23.63 6.09
N ALA A 349 -8.43 24.60 5.26
CA ALA A 349 -7.65 25.81 4.98
C ALA A 349 -7.40 26.66 6.22
N THR A 350 -8.36 26.73 7.13
CA THR A 350 -8.24 27.44 8.42
C THR A 350 -7.21 26.75 9.30
N PHE A 351 -7.29 25.44 9.47
CA PHE A 351 -6.41 24.73 10.39
C PHE A 351 -4.97 24.60 9.84
N GLU A 352 -4.78 24.55 8.52
CA GLU A 352 -3.44 24.59 7.90
C GLU A 352 -2.69 25.89 8.24
N LYS A 353 -3.35 27.03 8.38
CA LYS A 353 -2.72 28.29 8.81
C LYS A 353 -2.22 28.19 10.26
N ILE A 354 -2.98 27.53 11.15
CA ILE A 354 -2.57 27.28 12.53
C ILE A 354 -1.35 26.37 12.56
N ILE A 355 -1.36 25.27 11.80
CA ILE A 355 -0.23 24.36 11.69
C ILE A 355 1.02 25.06 11.13
N ALA A 356 0.86 25.88 10.09
CA ALA A 356 1.95 26.67 9.52
C ALA A 356 2.56 27.61 10.57
N GLY A 357 1.73 28.28 11.37
CA GLY A 357 2.16 29.11 12.48
C GLY A 357 2.97 28.34 13.51
N ILE A 358 2.46 27.20 13.97
CA ILE A 358 3.16 26.35 14.96
C ILE A 358 4.50 25.87 14.41
N LYS A 359 4.56 25.44 13.14
CA LYS A 359 5.80 25.02 12.48
C LYS A 359 6.81 26.18 12.42
N SER A 360 6.36 27.35 12.01
CA SER A 360 7.21 28.54 11.89
C SER A 360 7.80 28.96 13.24
N ILE A 361 7.00 28.93 14.32
CA ILE A 361 7.45 29.20 15.67
C ILE A 361 8.47 28.15 16.15
N ARG A 362 8.20 26.86 15.93
CA ARG A 362 9.12 25.78 16.30
C ARG A 362 10.47 25.92 15.60
N ASN A 363 10.48 26.28 14.32
CA ASN A 363 11.69 26.50 13.55
C ASN A 363 12.49 27.69 14.11
N CYS A 364 11.82 28.82 14.35
CA CYS A 364 12.43 30.00 14.95
C CYS A 364 13.09 29.68 16.31
N ARG A 365 12.37 28.95 17.19
CA ARG A 365 12.91 28.50 18.48
C ARG A 365 14.07 27.52 18.32
N GLY A 366 14.01 26.62 17.34
CA GLY A 366 15.09 25.68 17.02
C GLY A 366 16.38 26.38 16.58
N GLU A 367 16.26 27.38 15.70
CA GLU A 367 17.39 28.20 15.23
C GLU A 367 18.07 28.94 16.38
N MET A 368 17.29 29.35 17.38
CA MET A 368 17.78 30.02 18.59
C MET A 368 18.21 29.05 19.69
N ASN A 369 18.15 27.73 19.46
CA ASN A 369 18.43 26.67 20.45
C ASN A 369 17.58 26.76 21.73
N VAL A 370 16.35 27.28 21.64
CA VAL A 370 15.43 27.39 22.78
C VAL A 370 14.77 26.03 23.07
N PRO A 371 14.97 25.42 24.25
CA PRO A 371 14.36 24.14 24.59
C PRO A 371 12.83 24.22 24.60
N PRO A 372 12.11 23.13 24.26
CA PRO A 372 10.64 23.08 24.33
C PRO A 372 10.08 23.29 25.74
N SER A 373 10.87 23.06 26.78
CA SER A 373 10.47 23.25 28.19
C SER A 373 10.34 24.71 28.59
N VAL A 374 11.04 25.62 27.87
CA VAL A 374 10.95 27.06 28.11
C VAL A 374 9.66 27.59 27.52
N LYS A 375 8.77 28.13 28.31
CA LYS A 375 7.53 28.78 27.86
C LYS A 375 7.73 30.27 27.73
N ALA A 376 7.17 30.88 26.68
CA ALA A 376 7.24 32.31 26.41
C ALA A 376 5.89 32.85 25.97
N LYS A 377 5.68 34.13 26.13
CA LYS A 377 4.51 34.79 25.53
C LYS A 377 4.58 34.74 24.02
N LEU A 378 3.43 34.66 23.39
CA LEU A 378 3.31 34.63 21.92
C LEU A 378 2.34 35.72 21.48
N TYR A 379 2.86 36.66 20.69
CA TYR A 379 2.02 37.65 20.02
C TYR A 379 1.79 37.19 18.58
N ILE A 380 0.53 37.16 18.13
CA ILE A 380 0.11 36.81 16.78
C ILE A 380 -0.47 38.08 16.14
N GLU A 381 0.32 38.69 15.25
CA GLU A 381 -0.11 39.82 14.43
C GLU A 381 -0.76 39.31 13.16
N THR A 382 -2.06 39.55 12.98
CA THR A 382 -2.84 39.02 11.86
C THR A 382 -4.06 39.86 11.56
N ALA A 383 -4.48 39.83 10.28
CA ALA A 383 -5.76 40.37 9.83
C ALA A 383 -6.91 39.33 9.96
N GLN A 384 -6.62 38.12 10.45
CA GLN A 384 -7.58 37.01 10.58
C GLN A 384 -7.63 36.46 12.03
N PRO A 385 -8.01 37.30 13.03
CA PRO A 385 -7.97 36.89 14.43
C PRO A 385 -8.87 35.69 14.73
N GLU A 386 -9.99 35.52 14.00
CA GLU A 386 -10.93 34.41 14.15
C GLU A 386 -10.30 33.04 13.79
N VAL A 387 -9.33 33.00 12.88
CA VAL A 387 -8.59 31.78 12.52
C VAL A 387 -7.72 31.34 13.69
N PHE A 388 -6.87 32.25 14.18
CA PHE A 388 -5.87 31.92 15.19
C PHE A 388 -6.46 31.75 16.60
N SER A 389 -7.62 32.37 16.88
CA SER A 389 -8.33 32.15 18.14
C SER A 389 -8.77 30.70 18.34
N GLN A 390 -9.05 29.96 17.26
CA GLN A 390 -9.39 28.54 17.30
C GLN A 390 -8.18 27.66 17.65
N GLY A 391 -6.96 28.18 17.47
CA GLY A 391 -5.70 27.46 17.69
C GLY A 391 -4.99 27.76 19.01
N VAL A 392 -5.53 28.62 19.88
CA VAL A 392 -4.84 29.10 21.12
C VAL A 392 -4.27 27.94 21.94
N MET A 393 -5.08 26.93 22.27
CA MET A 393 -4.65 25.76 23.03
C MET A 393 -3.52 24.98 22.35
N PHE A 394 -3.47 24.99 21.01
CA PHE A 394 -2.44 24.29 20.25
C PHE A 394 -1.13 25.08 20.21
N PHE A 395 -1.18 26.40 20.16
CA PHE A 395 0.01 27.24 20.32
C PHE A 395 0.60 27.09 21.73
N GLU A 396 -0.22 27.07 22.78
CA GLU A 396 0.23 26.84 24.15
C GLU A 396 0.90 25.47 24.33
N ARG A 397 0.33 24.44 23.73
CA ARG A 397 0.81 23.07 23.87
C ARG A 397 1.97 22.75 22.91
N LEU A 398 1.84 23.10 21.65
CA LEU A 398 2.72 22.63 20.58
C LEU A 398 3.81 23.65 20.18
N ALA A 399 3.60 24.94 20.47
CA ALA A 399 4.57 25.99 20.26
C ALA A 399 5.20 26.52 21.57
N SER A 400 4.86 25.88 22.73
CA SER A 400 5.34 26.25 24.06
C SER A 400 5.04 27.71 24.43
N ALA A 401 3.86 28.19 24.02
CA ALA A 401 3.40 29.51 24.49
C ALA A 401 2.92 29.43 25.95
N SER A 402 3.29 30.44 26.78
CA SER A 402 2.76 30.60 28.12
C SER A 402 1.43 31.36 28.10
N GLU A 403 1.25 32.25 27.13
CA GLU A 403 0.10 33.07 26.86
C GLU A 403 0.08 33.41 25.37
N VAL A 404 -1.10 33.45 24.74
CA VAL A 404 -1.28 33.80 23.33
C VAL A 404 -2.06 35.10 23.21
N ILE A 405 -1.47 36.10 22.60
CA ILE A 405 -2.06 37.45 22.43
C ILE A 405 -2.23 37.67 20.91
N ILE A 406 -3.48 37.74 20.46
CA ILE A 406 -3.82 38.02 19.05
C ILE A 406 -4.08 39.50 18.89
N THR A 407 -3.43 40.15 17.94
CA THR A 407 -3.45 41.62 17.77
C THR A 407 -3.34 42.02 16.30
N ASP A 408 -3.83 43.20 15.96
CA ASP A 408 -3.66 43.81 14.65
C ASP A 408 -2.22 44.32 14.43
N LYS A 409 -1.53 44.71 15.56
CA LYS A 409 -0.17 45.20 15.54
C LYS A 409 0.55 44.84 16.84
N CYS A 410 1.69 44.23 16.73
CA CYS A 410 2.54 43.96 17.88
C CYS A 410 3.41 45.19 18.17
N GLU A 411 3.29 45.71 19.42
CA GLU A 411 4.08 46.84 19.91
C GLU A 411 5.30 46.40 20.77
N GLU A 412 5.40 45.11 21.06
CA GLU A 412 6.49 44.53 21.86
C GLU A 412 7.83 44.70 21.14
N LYS A 413 8.85 45.08 21.90
CA LYS A 413 10.24 45.27 21.37
C LYS A 413 11.10 44.05 21.71
N ASP A 414 12.18 43.91 20.98
CA ASP A 414 13.18 42.87 21.22
C ASP A 414 12.58 41.47 21.18
N CYS A 415 11.84 41.17 20.11
CA CYS A 415 11.23 39.89 19.85
C CYS A 415 11.94 39.10 18.75
N ALA A 416 12.01 37.78 18.91
CA ALA A 416 12.22 36.88 17.79
C ALA A 416 10.95 36.83 16.94
N ALA A 417 11.08 36.82 15.62
CA ALA A 417 9.97 36.87 14.70
C ALA A 417 9.93 35.62 13.79
N ALA A 418 8.76 35.01 13.69
CA ALA A 418 8.45 33.97 12.70
C ALA A 418 7.32 34.48 11.80
N VAL A 419 7.35 34.15 10.51
CA VAL A 419 6.41 34.72 9.53
C VAL A 419 5.80 33.60 8.69
N THR A 420 4.51 33.72 8.44
CA THR A 420 3.76 32.92 7.47
C THR A 420 2.99 33.84 6.53
N ASP A 421 2.34 33.29 5.51
CA ASP A 421 1.49 34.07 4.60
C ASP A 421 0.29 34.73 5.29
N SER A 422 -0.16 34.20 6.45
CA SER A 422 -1.37 34.62 7.13
C SER A 422 -1.16 35.38 8.44
N ALA A 423 0.06 35.34 9.02
CA ALA A 423 0.36 36.00 10.28
C ALA A 423 1.87 36.19 10.50
N ARG A 424 2.20 37.11 11.43
CA ARG A 424 3.52 37.26 12.04
C ARG A 424 3.44 36.85 13.49
N PHE A 425 4.43 36.12 13.94
CA PHE A 425 4.51 35.59 15.30
C PHE A 425 5.72 36.21 15.99
N PHE A 426 5.52 36.78 17.17
CA PHE A 426 6.59 37.44 17.94
C PHE A 426 6.71 36.78 19.30
N ILE A 427 7.94 36.44 19.66
CA ILE A 427 8.31 35.83 20.94
C ILE A 427 9.28 36.81 21.65
N PRO A 428 8.95 37.39 22.80
CA PRO A 428 9.86 38.25 23.52
C PRO A 428 11.18 37.57 23.87
N LEU A 429 12.29 38.16 23.53
CA LEU A 429 13.64 37.61 23.79
C LEU A 429 13.89 37.42 25.29
N ALA A 430 13.35 38.32 26.13
CA ALA A 430 13.46 38.22 27.57
C ALA A 430 12.84 36.95 28.18
N ASP A 431 11.90 36.31 27.47
CA ASP A 431 11.26 35.06 27.93
C ASP A 431 12.05 33.80 27.51
N ILE A 432 12.99 33.92 26.54
CA ILE A 432 13.66 32.77 25.90
C ILE A 432 15.18 32.79 25.95
N ILE A 433 15.79 33.93 26.35
CA ILE A 433 17.24 34.08 26.51
C ILE A 433 17.52 34.38 27.97
N ASP A 434 18.27 33.52 28.65
CA ASP A 434 18.86 33.85 29.95
C ASP A 434 19.91 34.94 29.69
N VAL A 435 19.69 36.11 30.23
CA VAL A 435 20.58 37.31 30.15
C VAL A 435 21.51 37.34 31.37
N ASP A 436 22.02 36.19 31.82
CA ASP A 436 23.04 36.10 32.87
C ASP A 436 24.41 35.68 32.30
#